data_e2cbadee6bec35fab714989754cdff1b
#
_entry.id   e2cbadee6bec35fab714989754cdff1b
#
_cell.length_a   1.000
_cell.length_b   1.000
_cell.length_c   1.000
_cell.angle_alpha   90.00
_cell.angle_beta   90.00
_cell.angle_gamma   90.00
#
_symmetry.space_group_name_H-M   'P 1'
#
loop_
_entity.id
_entity.type
_entity.pdbx_description
1 polymer ?
#
loop_
_entity_poly.entity_id
_entity_poly.type
_entity_poly.pdbx_seq_one_letter_code
_entity_poly.pdbx_strand_id
1 'polypeptide(L)'
;MMQRLYLFLSFLIFHTVFSQDYYVYVAAESDDQVSVLKFDGKEIIETDRISVGIMPTENEGPHGITIDPSGKYWYLTLAHGSPNGSVVKYSTENNEPLSKVELGLFPATIQISKKTGLLYVVNFNLHGLMKTSTVSVVDPEYMVEITKIKTGIMPHGSRLSPDGNFHYSVAMMSGELFEIDAIDLSVKRILSLDNHKEHRNAMYHSKVKPTWVTPSPSGKELYIAGNGSNKVLIIDVDEWKVKKTIETGKGPYNIAATTDGRHIITT
;
A
#
# COMPACT_ATOMS: atom_id res chain seq x y z
N MET A 1 25.52 -44.19 59.12
CA MET A 1 25.46 -44.09 57.65
C MET A 1 24.11 -43.50 57.26
N MET A 2 24.07 -42.15 57.02
CA MET A 2 22.83 -41.44 56.66
C MET A 2 22.80 -41.31 55.12
N GLN A 3 21.89 -41.98 54.44
CA GLN A 3 21.60 -41.80 53.03
C GLN A 3 20.81 -40.49 52.84
N ARG A 4 21.36 -39.53 52.12
CA ARG A 4 20.66 -38.31 51.70
C ARG A 4 19.87 -38.62 50.40
N LEU A 5 18.55 -38.58 50.50
CA LEU A 5 17.61 -38.68 49.41
C LEU A 5 17.54 -37.29 48.69
N TYR A 6 18.01 -37.20 47.46
CA TYR A 6 17.84 -36.03 46.61
C TYR A 6 16.53 -36.13 45.84
N LEU A 7 15.56 -35.29 46.20
CA LEU A 7 14.32 -35.16 45.49
C LEU A 7 14.53 -34.25 44.28
N PHE A 8 14.54 -34.78 43.06
CA PHE A 8 14.53 -34.01 41.82
C PHE A 8 13.09 -33.52 41.54
N LEU A 9 12.83 -32.26 41.78
CA LEU A 9 11.58 -31.62 41.40
C LEU A 9 11.71 -31.11 39.95
N SER A 10 11.22 -31.86 38.96
CA SER A 10 11.13 -31.42 37.56
C SER A 10 9.96 -30.45 37.41
N PHE A 11 10.25 -29.17 37.28
CA PHE A 11 9.29 -28.13 36.87
C PHE A 11 8.94 -28.34 35.38
N LEU A 12 7.78 -28.91 35.12
CA LEU A 12 7.13 -28.90 33.79
C LEU A 12 6.64 -27.47 33.55
N ILE A 13 7.41 -26.70 32.79
CA ILE A 13 6.99 -25.38 32.29
C ILE A 13 6.03 -25.64 31.12
N PHE A 14 4.73 -25.54 31.39
CA PHE A 14 3.72 -25.49 30.30
C PHE A 14 3.86 -24.15 29.61
N HIS A 15 4.49 -24.14 28.45
CA HIS A 15 4.37 -23.01 27.53
C HIS A 15 2.95 -23.07 26.94
N THR A 16 2.05 -22.26 27.47
CA THR A 16 0.79 -21.98 26.78
C THR A 16 1.15 -21.17 25.55
N VAL A 17 1.16 -21.83 24.40
CA VAL A 17 1.22 -21.14 23.10
C VAL A 17 -0.15 -20.48 22.94
N PHE A 18 -0.26 -19.21 23.29
CA PHE A 18 -1.40 -18.42 22.89
C PHE A 18 -1.33 -18.27 21.38
N SER A 19 -2.28 -18.84 20.66
CA SER A 19 -2.50 -18.49 19.26
C SER A 19 -2.82 -17.00 19.21
N GLN A 20 -2.02 -16.24 18.50
CA GLN A 20 -2.30 -14.83 18.27
C GLN A 20 -3.28 -14.75 17.12
N ASP A 21 -4.44 -14.15 17.37
CA ASP A 21 -5.41 -13.86 16.31
C ASP A 21 -4.90 -12.70 15.47
N TYR A 22 -4.98 -12.84 14.14
CA TYR A 22 -4.68 -11.79 13.18
C TYR A 22 -5.96 -11.37 12.48
N TYR A 23 -6.13 -10.07 12.30
CA TYR A 23 -7.26 -9.52 11.56
C TYR A 23 -6.80 -8.93 10.24
N VAL A 24 -7.53 -9.23 9.16
CA VAL A 24 -7.26 -8.74 7.80
C VAL A 24 -8.50 -8.02 7.31
N TYR A 25 -8.34 -6.77 6.92
CA TYR A 25 -9.38 -5.94 6.32
C TYR A 25 -9.23 -5.98 4.81
N VAL A 26 -10.30 -6.30 4.10
CA VAL A 26 -10.33 -6.44 2.63
C VAL A 26 -11.37 -5.49 2.06
N ALA A 27 -10.91 -4.49 1.31
CA ALA A 27 -11.79 -3.57 0.60
C ALA A 27 -12.38 -4.24 -0.65
N ALA A 28 -13.70 -4.19 -0.81
CA ALA A 28 -14.47 -4.70 -1.94
C ALA A 28 -15.01 -3.52 -2.75
N GLU A 29 -14.24 -3.07 -3.75
CA GLU A 29 -14.51 -1.85 -4.53
C GLU A 29 -15.89 -1.84 -5.17
N SER A 30 -16.36 -2.99 -5.67
CA SER A 30 -17.65 -3.08 -6.38
C SER A 30 -18.86 -3.12 -5.47
N ASP A 31 -18.68 -3.38 -4.18
CA ASP A 31 -19.79 -3.64 -3.25
C ASP A 31 -19.90 -2.60 -2.12
N ASP A 32 -19.05 -1.58 -2.11
CA ASP A 32 -18.95 -0.57 -1.05
C ASP A 32 -18.85 -1.19 0.36
N GLN A 33 -18.04 -2.23 0.48
CA GLN A 33 -17.88 -3.00 1.71
C GLN A 33 -16.42 -3.24 2.05
N VAL A 34 -16.17 -3.46 3.34
CA VAL A 34 -14.90 -3.99 3.85
C VAL A 34 -15.19 -5.25 4.63
N SER A 35 -14.65 -6.38 4.18
CA SER A 35 -14.69 -7.64 4.93
C SER A 35 -13.61 -7.65 5.99
N VAL A 36 -13.96 -8.09 7.21
CA VAL A 36 -13.01 -8.32 8.30
C VAL A 36 -12.82 -9.83 8.44
N LEU A 37 -11.61 -10.30 8.19
CA LEU A 37 -11.24 -11.68 8.28
C LEU A 37 -10.38 -11.89 9.53
N LYS A 38 -10.63 -12.98 10.24
CA LYS A 38 -9.82 -13.43 11.37
C LYS A 38 -9.03 -14.69 10.98
N PHE A 39 -7.72 -14.66 11.24
CA PHE A 39 -6.83 -15.81 11.09
C PHE A 39 -6.32 -16.23 12.48
N ASP A 40 -6.57 -17.46 12.88
CA ASP A 40 -6.19 -18.04 14.18
C ASP A 40 -4.89 -18.85 14.13
N GLY A 41 -4.19 -18.84 12.99
CA GLY A 41 -3.00 -19.65 12.71
C GLY A 41 -3.30 -20.94 11.93
N LYS A 42 -4.57 -21.25 11.67
CA LYS A 42 -5.01 -22.46 10.93
C LYS A 42 -6.04 -22.12 9.86
N GLU A 43 -7.06 -21.36 10.20
CA GLU A 43 -8.18 -21.04 9.33
C GLU A 43 -8.35 -19.51 9.21
N ILE A 44 -8.87 -19.07 8.07
CA ILE A 44 -9.32 -17.70 7.86
C ILE A 44 -10.84 -17.74 7.76
N ILE A 45 -11.51 -16.97 8.63
CA ILE A 45 -12.96 -16.83 8.63
C ILE A 45 -13.34 -15.35 8.53
N GLU A 46 -14.40 -15.05 7.78
CA GLU A 46 -15.00 -13.72 7.79
C GLU A 46 -15.80 -13.54 9.06
N THR A 47 -15.45 -12.54 9.87
CA THR A 47 -16.10 -12.26 11.15
C THR A 47 -17.04 -11.09 11.10
N ASP A 48 -16.83 -10.18 10.15
CA ASP A 48 -17.66 -8.99 9.98
C ASP A 48 -17.60 -8.48 8.54
N ARG A 49 -18.60 -7.70 8.15
CA ARG A 49 -18.69 -7.03 6.86
C ARG A 49 -19.28 -5.63 7.04
N ILE A 50 -18.41 -4.65 6.85
CA ILE A 50 -18.66 -3.25 7.12
C ILE A 50 -19.15 -2.57 5.83
N SER A 51 -20.33 -2.00 5.82
CA SER A 51 -20.79 -1.13 4.73
C SER A 51 -20.10 0.24 4.89
N VAL A 52 -19.43 0.70 3.84
CA VAL A 52 -18.65 1.94 3.85
C VAL A 52 -19.18 2.99 2.87
N GLY A 53 -20.10 2.63 1.99
CA GLY A 53 -20.79 3.55 1.10
C GLY A 53 -21.73 4.49 1.87
N ILE A 54 -21.70 5.76 1.50
CA ILE A 54 -22.53 6.81 2.10
C ILE A 54 -23.73 7.10 1.20
N MET A 55 -23.56 6.97 -0.12
CA MET A 55 -24.57 7.28 -1.12
C MET A 55 -25.30 6.00 -1.57
N PRO A 56 -26.64 5.90 -1.38
CA PRO A 56 -27.37 4.66 -1.70
C PRO A 56 -27.42 4.34 -3.20
N THR A 57 -27.13 5.30 -4.06
CA THR A 57 -27.29 5.18 -5.52
C THR A 57 -25.98 5.20 -6.30
N GLU A 58 -24.85 5.40 -5.61
CA GLU A 58 -23.53 5.49 -6.21
C GLU A 58 -22.59 4.51 -5.52
N ASN A 59 -21.71 3.89 -6.30
CA ASN A 59 -20.61 3.10 -5.75
C ASN A 59 -19.45 4.06 -5.46
N GLU A 60 -19.07 4.18 -4.20
CA GLU A 60 -17.97 5.06 -3.75
C GLU A 60 -16.61 4.39 -3.85
N GLY A 61 -16.58 3.07 -4.10
CA GLY A 61 -15.39 2.31 -4.45
C GLY A 61 -14.30 2.32 -3.38
N PRO A 62 -14.45 1.58 -2.26
CA PRO A 62 -13.37 1.40 -1.29
C PRO A 62 -12.17 0.71 -1.97
N HIS A 63 -11.01 1.38 -2.02
CA HIS A 63 -9.89 0.89 -2.82
C HIS A 63 -8.64 0.59 -1.98
N GLY A 64 -8.03 1.59 -1.38
CA GLY A 64 -6.83 1.45 -0.56
C GLY A 64 -7.17 1.42 0.93
N ILE A 65 -6.51 0.54 1.67
CA ILE A 65 -6.72 0.40 3.11
C ILE A 65 -5.39 0.32 3.86
N THR A 66 -5.29 0.97 5.02
CA THR A 66 -4.12 0.88 5.90
C THR A 66 -4.55 0.97 7.35
N ILE A 67 -3.75 0.36 8.24
CA ILE A 67 -3.99 0.41 9.68
C ILE A 67 -2.94 1.29 10.36
N ASP A 68 -3.36 2.04 11.33
CA ASP A 68 -2.51 2.87 12.18
C ASP A 68 -1.50 2.01 12.98
N PRO A 69 -0.25 2.47 13.20
CA PRO A 69 0.75 1.72 13.95
C PRO A 69 0.36 1.37 15.39
N SER A 70 -0.55 2.13 16.00
CA SER A 70 -1.09 1.81 17.33
C SER A 70 -2.18 0.73 17.29
N GLY A 71 -2.71 0.42 16.11
CA GLY A 71 -3.82 -0.50 15.91
C GLY A 71 -5.19 0.05 16.34
N LYS A 72 -5.30 1.35 16.67
CA LYS A 72 -6.56 1.96 17.12
C LYS A 72 -7.45 2.46 15.99
N TYR A 73 -6.85 2.75 14.83
CA TYR A 73 -7.54 3.32 13.68
C TYR A 73 -7.17 2.59 12.41
N TRP A 74 -8.09 2.57 11.47
CA TRP A 74 -7.82 2.19 10.10
C TRP A 74 -8.36 3.26 9.14
N TYR A 75 -7.76 3.33 7.96
CA TYR A 75 -8.04 4.35 6.96
C TYR A 75 -8.37 3.68 5.64
N LEU A 76 -9.39 4.20 4.98
CA LEU A 76 -9.91 3.69 3.72
C LEU A 76 -10.00 4.81 2.71
N THR A 77 -9.51 4.57 1.49
CA THR A 77 -9.84 5.46 0.39
C THR A 77 -11.19 5.07 -0.21
N LEU A 78 -12.05 6.04 -0.40
CA LEU A 78 -13.24 5.95 -1.25
C LEU A 78 -12.87 6.63 -2.57
N ALA A 79 -12.68 5.81 -3.61
CA ALA A 79 -12.03 6.21 -4.84
C ALA A 79 -12.93 7.08 -5.73
N HIS A 80 -14.23 6.75 -5.76
CA HIS A 80 -15.22 7.50 -6.50
C HIS A 80 -15.81 8.62 -5.65
N GLY A 81 -16.19 9.68 -6.28
CA GLY A 81 -16.83 10.84 -5.66
C GLY A 81 -17.06 11.90 -6.71
N SER A 82 -17.93 12.84 -6.45
CA SER A 82 -18.27 13.88 -7.42
C SER A 82 -17.86 15.25 -6.89
N PRO A 83 -16.75 15.83 -7.37
CA PRO A 83 -15.81 15.32 -8.39
C PRO A 83 -14.62 14.51 -7.82
N ASN A 84 -14.40 14.49 -6.51
CA ASN A 84 -13.21 13.98 -5.84
C ASN A 84 -13.55 12.81 -4.92
N GLY A 85 -12.57 11.92 -4.74
CA GLY A 85 -12.65 10.89 -3.72
C GLY A 85 -12.15 11.38 -2.35
N SER A 86 -12.09 10.49 -1.38
CA SER A 86 -11.77 10.83 0.00
C SER A 86 -11.01 9.74 0.73
N VAL A 87 -10.46 10.09 1.89
CA VAL A 87 -10.01 9.14 2.92
C VAL A 87 -10.91 9.26 4.13
N VAL A 88 -11.38 8.13 4.62
CA VAL A 88 -12.16 8.02 5.86
C VAL A 88 -11.33 7.33 6.93
N LYS A 89 -11.34 7.87 8.14
CA LYS A 89 -10.75 7.30 9.35
C LYS A 89 -11.80 6.56 10.14
N TYR A 90 -11.52 5.34 10.52
CA TYR A 90 -12.39 4.46 11.30
C TYR A 90 -11.72 4.07 12.63
N SER A 91 -12.54 3.78 13.64
CA SER A 91 -12.11 3.11 14.86
C SER A 91 -11.95 1.60 14.61
N THR A 92 -10.88 0.97 15.13
CA THR A 92 -10.77 -0.51 15.12
C THR A 92 -11.62 -1.17 16.20
N GLU A 93 -12.08 -0.43 17.20
CA GLU A 93 -12.86 -0.97 18.32
C GLU A 93 -14.28 -1.37 17.90
N ASN A 94 -14.91 -0.53 17.05
CA ASN A 94 -16.32 -0.71 16.64
C ASN A 94 -16.55 -0.53 15.14
N ASN A 95 -15.48 -0.29 14.36
CA ASN A 95 -15.52 -0.05 12.92
C ASN A 95 -16.38 1.18 12.49
N GLU A 96 -16.64 2.10 13.41
CA GLU A 96 -17.39 3.31 13.10
C GLU A 96 -16.51 4.39 12.44
N PRO A 97 -17.03 5.14 11.46
CA PRO A 97 -16.33 6.26 10.86
C PRO A 97 -16.19 7.42 11.84
N LEU A 98 -15.00 7.99 11.95
CA LEU A 98 -14.68 9.08 12.88
C LEU A 98 -14.54 10.43 12.17
N SER A 99 -13.88 10.45 11.01
CA SER A 99 -13.59 11.67 10.27
C SER A 99 -13.23 11.36 8.81
N LYS A 100 -13.30 12.38 7.95
CA LYS A 100 -13.09 12.27 6.50
C LYS A 100 -12.32 13.47 5.99
N VAL A 101 -11.47 13.25 4.96
CA VAL A 101 -10.82 14.32 4.18
C VAL A 101 -11.03 14.07 2.70
N GLU A 102 -11.43 15.09 1.95
CA GLU A 102 -11.48 15.04 0.48
C GLU A 102 -10.09 15.25 -0.09
N LEU A 103 -9.74 14.49 -1.14
CA LEU A 103 -8.43 14.55 -1.78
C LEU A 103 -8.53 14.86 -3.28
N GLY A 104 -7.73 14.20 -4.10
CA GLY A 104 -7.79 14.31 -5.55
C GLY A 104 -8.80 13.36 -6.17
N LEU A 105 -8.76 13.27 -7.50
CA LEU A 105 -9.61 12.36 -8.25
C LEU A 105 -9.07 10.93 -8.13
N PHE A 106 -9.92 10.02 -7.67
CA PHE A 106 -9.66 8.61 -7.49
C PHE A 106 -8.45 8.34 -6.56
N PRO A 107 -8.54 8.65 -5.25
CA PRO A 107 -7.53 8.21 -4.29
C PRO A 107 -7.51 6.69 -4.23
N ALA A 108 -6.37 6.09 -4.62
CA ALA A 108 -6.20 4.65 -4.77
C ALA A 108 -5.41 4.07 -3.58
N THR A 109 -4.11 3.83 -3.76
CA THR A 109 -3.29 3.25 -2.69
C THR A 109 -3.05 4.24 -1.56
N ILE A 110 -3.07 3.73 -0.33
CA ILE A 110 -2.81 4.47 0.89
C ILE A 110 -1.85 3.70 1.79
N GLN A 111 -0.96 4.40 2.46
CA GLN A 111 -0.13 3.84 3.52
C GLN A 111 0.18 4.89 4.58
N ILE A 112 0.20 4.47 5.86
CA ILE A 112 0.66 5.32 6.96
C ILE A 112 2.13 5.06 7.26
N SER A 113 2.90 6.12 7.45
CA SER A 113 4.31 6.03 7.84
C SER A 113 4.44 5.81 9.34
N LYS A 114 5.09 4.73 9.74
CA LYS A 114 5.46 4.51 11.15
C LYS A 114 6.46 5.54 11.66
N LYS A 115 7.20 6.19 10.77
CA LYS A 115 8.24 7.16 11.12
C LYS A 115 7.69 8.57 11.31
N THR A 116 6.86 9.03 10.38
CA THR A 116 6.32 10.39 10.38
C THR A 116 4.91 10.49 10.95
N GLY A 117 4.20 9.35 11.03
CA GLY A 117 2.77 9.32 11.39
C GLY A 117 1.84 9.78 10.26
N LEU A 118 2.36 10.23 9.11
CA LEU A 118 1.57 10.77 8.02
C LEU A 118 1.03 9.68 7.08
N LEU A 119 -0.13 9.93 6.48
CA LEU A 119 -0.70 9.12 5.41
C LEU A 119 -0.19 9.62 4.05
N TYR A 120 0.16 8.68 3.19
CA TYR A 120 0.51 8.91 1.78
C TYR A 120 -0.55 8.27 0.92
N VAL A 121 -1.22 9.07 0.09
CA VAL A 121 -2.39 8.64 -0.69
C VAL A 121 -2.15 8.99 -2.16
N VAL A 122 -2.17 8.00 -3.02
CA VAL A 122 -2.01 8.20 -4.46
C VAL A 122 -3.35 8.61 -5.07
N ASN A 123 -3.39 9.74 -5.76
CA ASN A 123 -4.53 10.15 -6.57
C ASN A 123 -4.35 9.58 -7.99
N PHE A 124 -5.00 8.45 -8.27
CA PHE A 124 -4.82 7.73 -9.52
C PHE A 124 -5.30 8.50 -10.75
N ASN A 125 -6.25 9.41 -10.56
CA ASN A 125 -6.86 10.21 -11.62
C ASN A 125 -7.53 9.36 -12.71
N LEU A 126 -8.06 8.18 -12.35
CA LEU A 126 -8.87 7.35 -13.23
C LEU A 126 -10.11 8.15 -13.65
N HIS A 127 -10.51 8.02 -14.90
CA HIS A 127 -11.59 8.81 -15.53
C HIS A 127 -11.32 10.31 -15.68
N GLY A 128 -10.17 10.80 -15.22
CA GLY A 128 -9.75 12.18 -15.43
C GLY A 128 -9.04 12.39 -16.76
N LEU A 129 -8.59 13.65 -16.98
CA LEU A 129 -7.74 13.96 -18.11
C LEU A 129 -6.40 13.23 -18.00
N MET A 130 -5.82 12.84 -19.13
CA MET A 130 -4.51 12.19 -19.21
C MET A 130 -3.38 13.19 -18.93
N LYS A 131 -3.26 13.58 -17.64
CA LYS A 131 -2.28 14.55 -17.13
C LYS A 131 -1.60 14.02 -15.87
N THR A 132 -0.49 14.65 -15.50
CA THR A 132 0.20 14.34 -14.23
C THR A 132 -0.75 14.50 -13.04
N SER A 133 -0.65 13.58 -12.07
CA SER A 133 -1.41 13.59 -10.84
C SER A 133 -0.49 13.72 -9.62
N THR A 134 -0.95 13.33 -8.44
CA THR A 134 -0.26 13.63 -7.18
C THR A 134 -0.30 12.46 -6.21
N VAL A 135 0.61 12.52 -5.23
CA VAL A 135 0.48 11.85 -3.94
C VAL A 135 0.07 12.91 -2.92
N SER A 136 -1.07 12.73 -2.29
CA SER A 136 -1.51 13.56 -1.15
C SER A 136 -0.86 13.07 0.12
N VAL A 137 -0.36 14.01 0.94
CA VAL A 137 0.12 13.75 2.29
C VAL A 137 -0.89 14.29 3.28
N VAL A 138 -1.38 13.44 4.17
CA VAL A 138 -2.46 13.77 5.10
C VAL A 138 -2.00 13.58 6.54
N ASP A 139 -2.32 14.54 7.39
CA ASP A 139 -2.23 14.40 8.84
C ASP A 139 -3.43 13.60 9.34
N PRO A 140 -3.22 12.39 9.91
CA PRO A 140 -4.31 11.53 10.34
C PRO A 140 -4.93 11.93 11.69
N GLU A 141 -4.29 12.82 12.46
CA GLU A 141 -4.85 13.35 13.70
C GLU A 141 -5.99 14.31 13.39
N TYR A 142 -5.72 15.28 12.52
CA TYR A 142 -6.68 16.33 12.15
C TYR A 142 -7.48 16.00 10.89
N MET A 143 -7.12 14.94 10.17
CA MET A 143 -7.67 14.58 8.85
C MET A 143 -7.64 15.75 7.87
N VAL A 144 -6.47 16.34 7.72
CA VAL A 144 -6.20 17.44 6.78
C VAL A 144 -5.09 17.09 5.81
N GLU A 145 -5.27 17.49 4.56
CA GLU A 145 -4.23 17.38 3.53
C GLU A 145 -3.17 18.46 3.75
N ILE A 146 -1.93 18.03 4.06
CA ILE A 146 -0.80 18.93 4.28
C ILE A 146 -0.25 19.46 2.96
N THR A 147 -0.07 18.56 1.99
CA THR A 147 0.50 18.89 0.68
C THR A 147 0.12 17.85 -0.39
N LYS A 148 0.30 18.26 -1.65
CA LYS A 148 0.21 17.40 -2.84
C LYS A 148 1.56 17.35 -3.53
N ILE A 149 2.15 16.18 -3.61
CA ILE A 149 3.42 15.95 -4.28
C ILE A 149 3.14 15.51 -5.71
N LYS A 150 3.58 16.31 -6.68
CA LYS A 150 3.34 16.03 -8.10
C LYS A 150 4.11 14.80 -8.56
N THR A 151 3.41 13.87 -9.23
CA THR A 151 3.96 12.64 -9.82
C THR A 151 3.59 12.52 -11.31
N GLY A 152 3.71 11.34 -11.90
CA GLY A 152 3.44 11.10 -13.30
C GLY A 152 1.96 10.97 -13.66
N ILE A 153 1.70 10.42 -14.84
CA ILE A 153 0.33 10.21 -15.36
C ILE A 153 -0.20 8.87 -14.87
N MET A 154 -1.38 8.89 -14.23
CA MET A 154 -2.02 7.73 -13.62
C MET A 154 -1.10 7.02 -12.63
N PRO A 155 -0.64 7.67 -11.55
CA PRO A 155 0.07 7.00 -10.47
C PRO A 155 -0.90 6.03 -9.77
N HIS A 156 -0.45 4.80 -9.47
CA HIS A 156 -1.33 3.79 -8.87
C HIS A 156 -0.71 3.11 -7.65
N GLY A 157 0.25 2.23 -7.86
CA GLY A 157 0.90 1.50 -6.76
C GLY A 157 1.94 2.35 -6.04
N SER A 158 1.93 2.28 -4.72
CA SER A 158 2.93 2.98 -3.91
C SER A 158 3.23 2.23 -2.61
N ARG A 159 4.46 2.40 -2.09
CA ARG A 159 4.89 1.84 -0.79
C ARG A 159 5.96 2.71 -0.15
N LEU A 160 5.92 2.77 1.17
CA LEU A 160 7.01 3.33 1.97
C LEU A 160 8.20 2.38 2.00
N SER A 161 9.40 2.94 2.08
CA SER A 161 10.62 2.18 2.37
C SER A 161 10.54 1.53 3.76
N PRO A 162 11.25 0.41 4.01
CA PRO A 162 11.23 -0.26 5.31
C PRO A 162 11.63 0.64 6.48
N ASP A 163 12.54 1.59 6.25
CA ASP A 163 13.00 2.58 7.23
C ASP A 163 12.09 3.82 7.34
N GLY A 164 11.10 3.95 6.46
CA GLY A 164 10.14 5.05 6.43
C GLY A 164 10.69 6.38 5.94
N ASN A 165 11.92 6.41 5.36
CA ASN A 165 12.52 7.64 4.85
C ASN A 165 11.98 8.06 3.49
N PHE A 166 11.53 7.08 2.69
CA PHE A 166 11.08 7.31 1.32
C PHE A 166 9.70 6.71 1.09
N HIS A 167 8.95 7.35 0.20
CA HIS A 167 7.74 6.80 -0.38
C HIS A 167 7.95 6.61 -1.88
N TYR A 168 7.79 5.39 -2.36
CA TYR A 168 7.90 5.04 -3.77
C TYR A 168 6.52 5.02 -4.42
N SER A 169 6.40 5.61 -5.60
CA SER A 169 5.16 5.62 -6.39
C SER A 169 5.46 5.35 -7.85
N VAL A 170 4.67 4.50 -8.49
CA VAL A 170 4.78 4.22 -9.94
C VAL A 170 3.60 4.82 -10.70
N ALA A 171 3.89 5.39 -11.88
CA ALA A 171 2.89 6.01 -12.75
C ALA A 171 2.69 5.18 -14.02
N MET A 172 1.49 4.58 -14.15
CA MET A 172 1.19 3.59 -15.19
C MET A 172 1.38 4.12 -16.59
N MET A 173 0.87 5.30 -16.87
CA MET A 173 0.82 5.81 -18.25
C MET A 173 2.08 6.56 -18.64
N SER A 174 2.77 7.22 -17.72
CA SER A 174 4.07 7.85 -18.00
C SER A 174 5.27 6.89 -17.85
N GLY A 175 5.08 5.69 -17.25
CA GLY A 175 6.13 4.68 -17.14
C GLY A 175 7.27 5.07 -16.20
N GLU A 176 6.96 5.73 -15.10
CA GLU A 176 7.94 6.32 -14.18
C GLU A 176 7.82 5.73 -12.79
N LEU A 177 8.95 5.63 -12.12
CA LEU A 177 9.08 5.37 -10.68
C LEU A 177 9.57 6.66 -10.01
N PHE A 178 8.86 7.10 -8.99
CA PHE A 178 9.18 8.24 -8.16
C PHE A 178 9.71 7.80 -6.80
N GLU A 179 10.81 8.37 -6.34
CA GLU A 179 11.25 8.34 -4.96
C GLU A 179 10.93 9.70 -4.34
N ILE A 180 10.09 9.69 -3.34
CA ILE A 180 9.66 10.85 -2.58
C ILE A 180 10.32 10.79 -1.21
N ASP A 181 11.01 11.86 -0.82
CA ASP A 181 11.51 12.03 0.53
C ASP A 181 10.32 12.21 1.48
N ALA A 182 10.17 11.30 2.46
CA ALA A 182 9.04 11.30 3.37
C ALA A 182 9.18 12.30 4.53
N ILE A 183 10.34 12.95 4.65
CA ILE A 183 10.58 14.00 5.65
C ILE A 183 10.41 15.38 5.00
N ASP A 184 11.07 15.59 3.84
CA ASP A 184 11.03 16.86 3.13
C ASP A 184 9.77 17.01 2.24
N LEU A 185 8.98 15.94 2.10
CA LEU A 185 7.75 15.86 1.31
C LEU A 185 7.96 16.33 -0.14
N SER A 186 9.05 15.91 -0.74
CA SER A 186 9.47 16.32 -2.09
C SER A 186 9.98 15.13 -2.92
N VAL A 187 9.87 15.25 -4.25
CA VAL A 187 10.44 14.25 -5.17
C VAL A 187 11.96 14.36 -5.15
N LYS A 188 12.63 13.27 -4.79
CA LYS A 188 14.09 13.18 -4.75
C LYS A 188 14.68 12.67 -6.06
N ARG A 189 14.12 11.61 -6.61
CA ARG A 189 14.58 10.99 -7.87
C ARG A 189 13.40 10.48 -8.69
N ILE A 190 13.61 10.43 -10.00
CA ILE A 190 12.67 9.82 -10.95
C ILE A 190 13.44 8.87 -11.84
N LEU A 191 12.91 7.64 -12.01
CA LEU A 191 13.44 6.67 -12.96
C LEU A 191 12.41 6.39 -14.05
N SER A 192 12.78 6.62 -15.31
CA SER A 192 11.99 6.14 -16.44
C SER A 192 12.20 4.63 -16.59
N LEU A 193 11.10 3.87 -16.59
CA LEU A 193 11.10 2.42 -16.71
C LEU A 193 11.02 1.97 -18.19
N ASP A 194 10.67 2.89 -19.07
CA ASP A 194 10.73 2.71 -20.51
C ASP A 194 12.05 3.25 -21.07
N ASN A 195 12.62 2.57 -22.05
CA ASN A 195 13.89 2.98 -22.68
C ASN A 195 13.79 4.22 -23.58
N HIS A 196 12.72 5.00 -23.49
CA HIS A 196 12.50 6.16 -24.36
C HIS A 196 12.72 7.49 -23.63
N LYS A 197 13.57 8.33 -24.19
CA LYS A 197 13.90 9.67 -23.67
C LYS A 197 12.82 10.77 -23.94
N GLU A 198 11.69 10.41 -24.59
CA GLU A 198 10.73 11.38 -25.14
C GLU A 198 9.35 11.34 -24.46
N HIS A 199 9.27 11.23 -23.16
CA HIS A 199 8.04 10.94 -22.41
C HIS A 199 7.16 12.16 -22.04
N ARG A 200 7.30 13.30 -22.70
CA ARG A 200 6.54 14.50 -22.32
C ARG A 200 5.32 14.84 -23.20
N ASN A 201 4.99 13.99 -24.16
CA ASN A 201 3.80 14.17 -24.99
C ASN A 201 2.60 13.42 -24.42
N ALA A 202 1.45 14.11 -24.34
CA ALA A 202 0.17 13.58 -23.85
C ALA A 202 -0.36 12.34 -24.63
N MET A 203 0.26 11.96 -25.75
CA MET A 203 -0.08 10.78 -26.53
C MET A 203 0.82 9.55 -26.26
N TYR A 204 1.83 9.68 -25.40
CA TYR A 204 2.70 8.57 -25.06
C TYR A 204 2.08 7.71 -23.97
N HIS A 205 1.98 6.41 -24.23
CA HIS A 205 1.57 5.42 -23.25
C HIS A 205 2.75 4.49 -22.97
N SER A 206 3.13 4.36 -21.71
CA SER A 206 4.17 3.44 -21.29
C SER A 206 3.93 2.03 -21.79
N LYS A 207 4.97 1.40 -22.33
CA LYS A 207 4.96 -0.02 -22.69
C LYS A 207 5.07 -0.92 -21.47
N VAL A 208 5.75 -0.45 -20.43
CA VAL A 208 5.88 -1.16 -19.15
C VAL A 208 4.58 -1.13 -18.38
N LYS A 209 3.87 0.01 -18.34
CA LYS A 209 2.66 0.24 -17.54
C LYS A 209 2.83 -0.28 -16.12
N PRO A 210 3.73 0.32 -15.32
CA PRO A 210 3.97 -0.15 -13.96
C PRO A 210 2.72 0.09 -13.10
N THR A 211 2.17 -0.98 -12.51
CA THR A 211 0.94 -0.91 -11.72
C THR A 211 1.19 -0.91 -10.23
N TRP A 212 2.25 -1.56 -9.77
CA TRP A 212 2.56 -1.69 -8.35
C TRP A 212 4.05 -1.68 -8.09
N VAL A 213 4.44 -1.18 -6.91
CA VAL A 213 5.82 -1.22 -6.40
C VAL A 213 5.82 -1.75 -4.97
N THR A 214 6.80 -2.59 -4.63
CA THR A 214 7.07 -3.00 -3.26
C THR A 214 8.57 -3.03 -3.00
N PRO A 215 9.08 -2.50 -1.89
CA PRO A 215 10.48 -2.62 -1.52
C PRO A 215 10.78 -4.04 -1.00
N SER A 216 12.02 -4.48 -1.20
CA SER A 216 12.55 -5.62 -0.48
C SER A 216 12.60 -5.34 1.03
N PRO A 217 12.57 -6.35 1.91
CA PRO A 217 12.71 -6.14 3.35
C PRO A 217 14.00 -5.43 3.77
N SER A 218 15.05 -5.57 2.96
CA SER A 218 16.33 -4.88 3.18
C SER A 218 16.34 -3.42 2.70
N GLY A 219 15.33 -2.99 1.94
CA GLY A 219 15.28 -1.67 1.30
C GLY A 219 16.24 -1.47 0.13
N LYS A 220 17.05 -2.48 -0.25
CA LYS A 220 18.05 -2.36 -1.32
C LYS A 220 17.50 -2.55 -2.73
N GLU A 221 16.33 -3.15 -2.84
CA GLU A 221 15.68 -3.41 -4.12
C GLU A 221 14.21 -2.98 -4.07
N LEU A 222 13.68 -2.57 -5.23
CA LEU A 222 12.26 -2.40 -5.45
C LEU A 222 11.79 -3.39 -6.51
N TYR A 223 10.64 -3.98 -6.28
CA TYR A 223 9.99 -4.88 -7.21
C TYR A 223 8.78 -4.19 -7.81
N ILE A 224 8.70 -4.15 -9.13
CA ILE A 224 7.65 -3.45 -9.88
C ILE A 224 6.91 -4.42 -10.78
N ALA A 225 5.58 -4.46 -10.66
CA ALA A 225 4.72 -5.17 -11.59
C ALA A 225 4.57 -4.35 -12.88
N GLY A 226 5.15 -4.82 -13.97
CA GLY A 226 5.07 -4.21 -15.29
C GLY A 226 3.94 -4.84 -16.11
N ASN A 227 2.72 -4.38 -15.89
CA ASN A 227 1.50 -4.93 -16.47
C ASN A 227 1.54 -4.99 -18.01
N GLY A 228 1.98 -3.91 -18.65
CA GLY A 228 2.05 -3.84 -20.10
C GLY A 228 3.19 -4.65 -20.71
N SER A 229 4.24 -4.92 -19.93
CA SER A 229 5.42 -5.66 -20.39
C SER A 229 5.39 -7.16 -20.03
N ASN A 230 4.42 -7.60 -19.21
CA ASN A 230 4.35 -8.97 -18.67
C ASN A 230 5.61 -9.38 -17.90
N LYS A 231 6.15 -8.44 -17.09
CA LYS A 231 7.40 -8.65 -16.35
C LYS A 231 7.32 -8.09 -14.95
N VAL A 232 8.12 -8.65 -14.07
CA VAL A 232 8.55 -7.97 -12.85
C VAL A 232 9.89 -7.28 -13.16
N LEU A 233 10.00 -5.99 -12.81
CA LEU A 233 11.25 -5.25 -12.87
C LEU A 233 11.84 -5.19 -11.45
N ILE A 234 13.12 -5.48 -11.34
CA ILE A 234 13.89 -5.34 -10.10
C ILE A 234 14.78 -4.12 -10.25
N ILE A 235 14.58 -3.15 -9.37
CA ILE A 235 15.35 -1.90 -9.33
C ILE A 235 16.40 -1.99 -8.22
N ASP A 236 17.62 -1.64 -8.52
CA ASP A 236 18.65 -1.36 -7.52
C ASP A 236 18.41 0.06 -6.96
N VAL A 237 18.21 0.18 -5.64
CA VAL A 237 17.88 1.46 -5.00
C VAL A 237 19.08 2.39 -4.97
N ASP A 238 20.31 1.85 -4.73
CA ASP A 238 21.51 2.66 -4.63
C ASP A 238 21.92 3.21 -6.01
N GLU A 239 21.94 2.33 -7.04
CA GLU A 239 22.31 2.70 -8.40
C GLU A 239 21.16 3.37 -9.18
N TRP A 240 19.95 3.31 -8.67
CA TRP A 240 18.71 3.87 -9.24
C TRP A 240 18.49 3.48 -10.69
N LYS A 241 18.56 2.17 -10.96
CA LYS A 241 18.38 1.59 -12.29
C LYS A 241 17.71 0.22 -12.26
N VAL A 242 17.17 -0.19 -13.40
CA VAL A 242 16.70 -1.57 -13.60
C VAL A 242 17.91 -2.52 -13.53
N LYS A 243 17.95 -3.37 -12.51
CA LYS A 243 18.97 -4.39 -12.30
C LYS A 243 18.68 -5.66 -13.08
N LYS A 244 17.41 -6.06 -13.10
CA LYS A 244 16.97 -7.33 -13.70
C LYS A 244 15.47 -7.27 -14.02
N THR A 245 15.05 -8.08 -14.99
CA THR A 245 13.63 -8.36 -15.26
C THR A 245 13.35 -9.86 -15.16
N ILE A 246 12.12 -10.20 -14.77
CA ILE A 246 11.62 -11.58 -14.68
C ILE A 246 10.34 -11.66 -15.49
N GLU A 247 10.26 -12.62 -16.41
CA GLU A 247 9.05 -12.89 -17.18
C GLU A 247 7.95 -13.43 -16.27
N THR A 248 6.70 -13.00 -16.52
CA THR A 248 5.52 -13.43 -15.76
C THR A 248 4.44 -13.95 -16.71
N GLY A 249 3.30 -14.33 -16.16
CA GLY A 249 2.06 -14.44 -16.93
C GLY A 249 1.61 -13.07 -17.47
N LYS A 250 0.50 -13.07 -18.20
CA LYS A 250 -0.04 -11.87 -18.84
C LYS A 250 -0.61 -10.89 -17.80
N GLY A 251 -0.15 -9.65 -17.84
CA GLY A 251 -0.72 -8.54 -17.12
C GLY A 251 -0.54 -8.59 -15.60
N PRO A 252 0.69 -8.79 -15.02
CA PRO A 252 0.90 -8.75 -13.59
C PRO A 252 0.40 -7.40 -13.06
N TYR A 253 -0.34 -7.41 -11.93
CA TYR A 253 -0.97 -6.19 -11.43
C TYR A 253 -0.46 -5.77 -10.05
N ASN A 254 -0.62 -6.63 -9.05
CA ASN A 254 -0.10 -6.40 -7.71
C ASN A 254 1.21 -7.16 -7.50
N ILE A 255 2.05 -6.70 -6.57
CA ILE A 255 3.29 -7.38 -6.20
C ILE A 255 3.59 -7.20 -4.72
N ALA A 256 3.98 -8.28 -4.07
CA ALA A 256 4.39 -8.31 -2.67
C ALA A 256 5.67 -9.14 -2.50
N ALA A 257 6.49 -8.76 -1.53
CA ALA A 257 7.63 -9.55 -1.08
C ALA A 257 7.30 -10.24 0.24
N THR A 258 7.78 -11.47 0.42
CA THR A 258 7.72 -12.13 1.73
C THR A 258 8.64 -11.43 2.73
N THR A 259 8.27 -11.46 4.01
CA THR A 259 9.02 -10.78 5.08
C THR A 259 10.45 -11.31 5.25
N ASP A 260 10.69 -12.58 4.84
CA ASP A 260 12.03 -13.18 4.82
C ASP A 260 12.84 -12.82 3.55
N GLY A 261 12.23 -12.08 2.62
CA GLY A 261 12.87 -11.63 1.38
C GLY A 261 13.17 -12.72 0.36
N ARG A 262 12.68 -13.96 0.57
CA ARG A 262 12.99 -15.09 -0.32
C ARG A 262 12.07 -15.23 -1.51
N HIS A 263 10.88 -14.68 -1.44
CA HIS A 263 9.89 -14.79 -2.50
C HIS A 263 9.25 -13.45 -2.85
N ILE A 264 8.89 -13.32 -4.12
CA ILE A 264 8.07 -12.25 -4.67
C ILE A 264 6.81 -12.92 -5.24
N ILE A 265 5.67 -12.38 -4.88
CA ILE A 265 4.35 -12.88 -5.32
C ILE A 265 3.71 -11.78 -6.15
N THR A 266 3.25 -12.11 -7.36
CA THR A 266 2.49 -11.19 -8.21
C THR A 266 1.23 -11.86 -8.71
N THR A 267 0.13 -11.10 -8.81
CA THR A 267 -1.18 -11.53 -9.32
C THR A 267 -1.34 -11.09 -10.75
#